data_216db2d30bc07d3cd77965fa0bffb0ac
#
_entry.id   216db2d30bc07d3cd77965fa0bffb0ac
#
_cell.length_a   1.000
_cell.length_b   1.000
_cell.length_c   1.000
_cell.angle_alpha   90.00
_cell.angle_beta   90.00
_cell.angle_gamma   90.00
#
_symmetry.space_group_name_H-M   'P 1'
#
loop_
_entity.id
_entity.type
_entity.pdbx_description
1 polymer ?
#
loop_
_entity_poly.entity_id
_entity_poly.type
_entity_poly.pdbx_seq_one_letter_code
_entity_poly.pdbx_strand_id
1 'polypeptide(L)'
;LVVAFATTAVVGCSSSSYGGELLTSGLTPTSDGFSFANFGSSSTPEVFDAADIVAMFGESECVDGVIDPCILTPEAAAWARMVNESRSSGHCEGMVVQAATRFRERQEPATAQLANDGEVTHAVMRAFATQFLPEAQRATAEWAQRSLRDIVNELARSFESGDESYSLGLYTATGGHAVLPYQIRSIGNDVFEVSVYDSNWPGSSRVVIFDLGFNTWRFSFSGIDQTKDPCQWTGGPGDVDLTPLSARLDATCPFCADKATTKSSMLLIRSTTKNWTLTTAQGTYSPADAETLDGVIVRPIRSADCSNVVVNPEYLVSADSDEISLNLP
;
A
#
# COMPACT_ATOMS: atom_id res chain seq x y z
N LEU A 1 -34.02 -44.50 29.37
CA LEU A 1 -33.09 -43.42 29.75
C LEU A 1 -31.94 -43.40 28.79
N VAL A 2 -31.94 -42.43 27.86
CA VAL A 2 -30.86 -42.25 26.89
C VAL A 2 -30.00 -41.12 27.44
N VAL A 3 -28.74 -41.44 27.78
CA VAL A 3 -27.72 -40.43 28.19
C VAL A 3 -26.96 -40.04 26.96
N ALA A 4 -27.14 -38.79 26.54
CA ALA A 4 -26.35 -38.20 25.47
C ALA A 4 -25.07 -37.56 26.06
N PHE A 5 -23.91 -38.05 25.66
CA PHE A 5 -22.62 -37.40 25.94
C PHE A 5 -22.37 -36.30 24.91
N ALA A 6 -22.38 -35.07 25.36
CA ALA A 6 -21.90 -33.94 24.55
C ALA A 6 -20.38 -33.89 24.66
N THR A 7 -19.70 -34.20 23.54
CA THR A 7 -18.26 -33.95 23.39
C THR A 7 -18.06 -32.49 23.02
N THR A 8 -17.58 -31.67 23.95
CA THR A 8 -17.07 -30.34 23.69
C THR A 8 -15.73 -30.48 22.99
N ALA A 9 -15.69 -30.15 21.69
CA ALA A 9 -14.44 -29.95 20.97
C ALA A 9 -13.79 -28.67 21.51
N VAL A 10 -12.69 -28.84 22.24
CA VAL A 10 -11.79 -27.73 22.56
C VAL A 10 -11.04 -27.42 21.28
N VAL A 11 -11.41 -26.31 20.63
CA VAL A 11 -10.59 -25.72 19.57
C VAL A 11 -9.35 -25.17 20.25
N GLY A 12 -8.29 -25.96 20.25
CA GLY A 12 -6.97 -25.51 20.67
C GLY A 12 -6.49 -24.45 19.68
N CYS A 13 -6.35 -23.21 20.14
CA CYS A 13 -5.49 -22.26 19.45
C CYS A 13 -4.07 -22.83 19.49
N SER A 14 -3.65 -23.46 18.39
CA SER A 14 -2.25 -23.78 18.18
C SER A 14 -1.55 -22.46 17.93
N SER A 15 -0.88 -21.92 18.94
CA SER A 15 0.17 -20.94 18.75
C SER A 15 1.27 -21.67 17.97
N SER A 16 1.31 -21.49 16.66
CA SER A 16 2.44 -21.92 15.85
C SER A 16 3.64 -21.10 16.30
N SER A 17 4.47 -21.71 17.13
CA SER A 17 5.80 -21.18 17.43
C SER A 17 6.65 -21.40 16.18
N TYR A 18 6.80 -20.38 15.34
CA TYR A 18 7.81 -20.39 14.29
C TYR A 18 9.19 -20.43 14.95
N GLY A 19 9.69 -21.63 15.20
CA GLY A 19 10.93 -21.86 15.89
C GLY A 19 12.13 -21.68 14.97
N GLY A 20 12.50 -20.44 14.64
CA GLY A 20 13.76 -20.14 13.96
C GLY A 20 13.84 -20.57 12.48
N GLU A 21 12.80 -21.14 11.90
CA GLU A 21 12.74 -21.53 10.50
C GLU A 21 12.71 -20.31 9.61
N LEU A 22 13.47 -20.36 8.51
CA LEU A 22 13.50 -19.33 7.49
C LEU A 22 12.41 -19.61 6.47
N LEU A 23 11.44 -18.72 6.33
CA LEU A 23 10.42 -18.79 5.30
C LEU A 23 10.69 -17.74 4.22
N THR A 24 10.47 -18.08 2.96
CA THR A 24 10.76 -17.18 1.83
C THR A 24 9.80 -17.38 0.67
N SER A 25 9.46 -16.30 -0.02
CA SER A 25 8.75 -16.35 -1.30
C SER A 25 9.65 -16.81 -2.46
N GLY A 26 10.97 -16.80 -2.27
CA GLY A 26 11.96 -17.05 -3.33
C GLY A 26 12.36 -15.81 -4.13
N LEU A 27 11.72 -14.65 -3.92
CA LEU A 27 12.11 -13.39 -4.54
C LEU A 27 13.51 -12.97 -4.08
N THR A 28 14.29 -12.41 -5.02
CA THR A 28 15.63 -11.87 -4.75
C THR A 28 15.72 -10.42 -5.26
N PRO A 29 16.03 -9.44 -4.41
CA PRO A 29 16.07 -8.02 -4.81
C PRO A 29 17.01 -7.71 -6.00
N THR A 30 18.06 -8.53 -6.19
CA THR A 30 19.05 -8.34 -7.27
C THR A 30 18.55 -8.72 -8.66
N SER A 31 17.55 -9.59 -8.78
CA SER A 31 16.92 -9.99 -10.06
C SER A 31 15.50 -9.49 -10.21
N ASP A 32 14.74 -9.50 -9.10
CA ASP A 32 13.30 -9.28 -9.10
C ASP A 32 12.91 -7.86 -8.67
N GLY A 33 13.84 -7.07 -8.13
CA GLY A 33 13.71 -5.64 -7.90
C GLY A 33 14.21 -4.83 -9.09
N PHE A 34 13.76 -3.58 -9.22
CA PHE A 34 14.31 -2.64 -10.19
C PHE A 34 15.75 -2.28 -9.84
N SER A 35 16.58 -2.08 -10.87
CA SER A 35 17.99 -1.68 -10.73
C SER A 35 18.19 -0.17 -10.55
N PHE A 36 17.13 0.61 -10.69
CA PHE A 36 17.11 2.06 -10.45
C PHE A 36 16.33 2.38 -9.18
N ALA A 37 16.71 3.50 -8.54
CA ALA A 37 16.07 3.91 -7.29
C ALA A 37 14.68 4.50 -7.52
N ASN A 38 13.87 4.48 -6.45
CA ASN A 38 12.58 5.18 -6.39
C ASN A 38 12.73 6.65 -6.82
N PHE A 39 11.76 7.15 -7.54
CA PHE A 39 11.75 8.48 -8.13
C PHE A 39 10.38 9.14 -8.00
N GLY A 40 10.37 10.47 -7.86
CA GLY A 40 9.15 11.27 -7.85
C GLY A 40 8.82 11.87 -9.23
N SER A 41 7.68 12.55 -9.32
CA SER A 41 7.20 13.17 -10.55
C SER A 41 8.17 14.23 -11.12
N SER A 42 9.00 14.85 -10.30
CA SER A 42 10.00 15.83 -10.74
C SER A 42 11.21 15.20 -11.45
N SER A 43 11.37 13.89 -11.36
CA SER A 43 12.51 13.15 -11.92
C SER A 43 12.19 12.45 -13.25
N THR A 44 10.98 12.63 -13.77
CA THR A 44 10.53 12.07 -15.05
C THR A 44 9.64 13.05 -15.79
N PRO A 45 9.74 13.14 -17.14
CA PRO A 45 8.78 13.93 -17.92
C PRO A 45 7.41 13.26 -18.05
N GLU A 46 7.33 11.96 -17.76
CA GLU A 46 6.11 11.18 -17.93
C GLU A 46 5.03 11.61 -16.97
N VAL A 47 3.80 11.62 -17.44
CA VAL A 47 2.59 11.89 -16.66
C VAL A 47 1.63 10.72 -16.81
N PHE A 48 0.90 10.42 -15.76
CA PHE A 48 -0.20 9.47 -15.83
C PHE A 48 -1.32 10.09 -16.68
N ASP A 49 -1.60 9.50 -17.83
CA ASP A 49 -2.40 10.10 -18.88
C ASP A 49 -3.60 9.24 -19.34
N ALA A 50 -4.22 9.61 -20.46
CA ALA A 50 -5.36 8.91 -21.01
C ALA A 50 -5.03 7.47 -21.43
N ALA A 51 -3.80 7.20 -21.90
CA ALA A 51 -3.41 5.84 -22.25
C ALA A 51 -3.33 4.94 -21.02
N ASP A 52 -2.88 5.47 -19.88
CA ASP A 52 -2.87 4.73 -18.61
C ASP A 52 -4.29 4.43 -18.12
N ILE A 53 -5.20 5.39 -18.20
CA ILE A 53 -6.62 5.20 -17.88
C ILE A 53 -7.22 4.09 -18.75
N VAL A 54 -7.02 4.16 -20.07
CA VAL A 54 -7.52 3.15 -21.01
C VAL A 54 -6.92 1.78 -20.71
N ALA A 55 -5.62 1.72 -20.41
CA ALA A 55 -4.95 0.46 -20.05
C ALA A 55 -5.49 -0.16 -18.76
N MET A 56 -5.93 0.66 -17.78
CA MET A 56 -6.47 0.17 -16.50
C MET A 56 -7.96 -0.14 -16.56
N PHE A 57 -8.75 0.67 -17.25
CA PHE A 57 -10.22 0.65 -17.12
C PHE A 57 -10.96 0.47 -18.44
N GLY A 58 -10.26 0.60 -19.57
CA GLY A 58 -10.83 0.41 -20.90
C GLY A 58 -11.24 1.70 -21.60
N GLU A 59 -11.65 1.54 -22.85
CA GLU A 59 -11.94 2.64 -23.79
C GLU A 59 -13.21 3.42 -23.45
N SER A 60 -14.09 2.86 -22.61
CA SER A 60 -15.31 3.53 -22.15
C SER A 60 -15.05 4.82 -21.38
N GLU A 61 -13.80 5.02 -20.93
CA GLU A 61 -13.40 6.21 -20.18
C GLU A 61 -12.99 7.38 -21.09
N CYS A 62 -13.01 7.17 -22.40
CA CYS A 62 -12.92 8.25 -23.39
C CYS A 62 -14.33 8.77 -23.75
N VAL A 63 -14.48 10.08 -23.88
CA VAL A 63 -15.73 10.72 -24.32
C VAL A 63 -16.16 10.13 -25.67
N ASP A 64 -17.43 9.73 -25.77
CA ASP A 64 -18.04 9.09 -26.95
C ASP A 64 -17.30 7.80 -27.41
N GLY A 65 -16.46 7.19 -26.56
CA GLY A 65 -15.67 5.99 -26.89
C GLY A 65 -14.59 6.23 -27.96
N VAL A 66 -14.20 7.48 -28.20
CA VAL A 66 -13.14 7.83 -29.16
C VAL A 66 -11.79 7.72 -28.49
N ILE A 67 -10.95 6.81 -28.99
CA ILE A 67 -9.62 6.49 -28.40
C ILE A 67 -8.45 7.24 -29.03
N ASP A 68 -8.60 7.82 -30.21
CA ASP A 68 -7.53 8.54 -30.90
C ASP A 68 -8.01 9.87 -31.49
N PRO A 69 -7.75 11.00 -30.79
CA PRO A 69 -7.21 11.11 -29.45
C PRO A 69 -8.29 10.78 -28.37
N CYS A 70 -7.89 10.06 -27.34
CA CYS A 70 -8.77 9.85 -26.17
C CYS A 70 -8.88 11.14 -25.36
N ILE A 71 -10.08 11.69 -25.31
CA ILE A 71 -10.44 12.76 -24.37
C ILE A 71 -11.12 12.08 -23.18
N LEU A 72 -10.49 12.12 -22.02
CA LEU A 72 -11.04 11.48 -20.83
C LEU A 72 -12.38 12.10 -20.41
N THR A 73 -13.26 11.25 -19.88
CA THR A 73 -14.43 11.72 -19.14
C THR A 73 -14.01 12.62 -17.98
N PRO A 74 -14.86 13.55 -17.50
CA PRO A 74 -14.49 14.44 -16.38
C PRO A 74 -14.03 13.68 -15.14
N GLU A 75 -14.66 12.56 -14.82
CA GLU A 75 -14.36 11.71 -13.67
C GLU A 75 -12.99 11.02 -13.84
N ALA A 76 -12.73 10.43 -14.99
CA ALA A 76 -11.44 9.83 -15.33
C ALA A 76 -10.31 10.87 -15.30
N ALA A 77 -10.54 12.06 -15.85
CA ALA A 77 -9.58 13.17 -15.83
C ALA A 77 -9.28 13.67 -14.41
N ALA A 78 -10.30 13.72 -13.54
CA ALA A 78 -10.13 14.09 -12.13
C ALA A 78 -9.30 13.05 -11.39
N TRP A 79 -9.54 11.76 -11.62
CA TRP A 79 -8.79 10.67 -11.03
C TRP A 79 -7.33 10.66 -11.50
N ALA A 80 -7.09 10.81 -12.81
CA ALA A 80 -5.74 10.91 -13.36
C ALA A 80 -4.95 12.09 -12.76
N ARG A 81 -5.61 13.23 -12.56
CA ARG A 81 -4.99 14.38 -11.89
C ARG A 81 -4.61 14.05 -10.45
N MET A 82 -5.50 13.41 -9.69
CA MET A 82 -5.22 12.97 -8.32
C MET A 82 -4.00 12.04 -8.27
N VAL A 83 -3.92 11.06 -9.17
CA VAL A 83 -2.75 10.17 -9.28
C VAL A 83 -1.48 10.97 -9.52
N ASN A 84 -1.48 11.90 -10.50
CA ASN A 84 -0.33 12.73 -10.82
C ASN A 84 0.12 13.61 -9.66
N GLU A 85 -0.81 14.15 -8.89
CA GLU A 85 -0.50 14.98 -7.74
C GLU A 85 0.09 14.15 -6.58
N SER A 86 -0.40 12.92 -6.38
CA SER A 86 0.01 12.05 -5.28
C SER A 86 1.42 11.46 -5.45
N ARG A 87 1.91 11.33 -6.69
CA ARG A 87 3.23 10.73 -6.98
C ARG A 87 4.43 11.68 -6.82
N SER A 88 4.21 12.91 -6.34
CA SER A 88 5.28 13.90 -6.19
C SER A 88 6.42 13.43 -5.28
N SER A 89 6.13 12.65 -4.26
CA SER A 89 7.08 12.17 -3.26
C SER A 89 7.75 10.83 -3.62
N GLY A 90 7.33 10.19 -4.70
CA GLY A 90 7.90 8.91 -5.15
C GLY A 90 6.86 7.91 -5.62
N HIS A 91 7.35 6.81 -6.20
CA HIS A 91 6.56 5.71 -6.74
C HIS A 91 6.82 4.40 -5.99
N CYS A 92 7.25 4.44 -4.72
CA CYS A 92 7.64 3.24 -3.98
C CYS A 92 6.56 2.14 -4.03
N GLU A 93 5.30 2.50 -3.82
CA GLU A 93 4.17 1.57 -3.93
C GLU A 93 4.07 0.95 -5.33
N GLY A 94 4.18 1.76 -6.39
CA GLY A 94 4.14 1.27 -7.78
C GLY A 94 5.29 0.34 -8.12
N MET A 95 6.50 0.66 -7.66
CA MET A 95 7.68 -0.19 -7.88
C MET A 95 7.56 -1.53 -7.15
N VAL A 96 7.06 -1.52 -5.91
CA VAL A 96 6.80 -2.72 -5.11
C VAL A 96 5.76 -3.62 -5.77
N VAL A 97 4.63 -3.04 -6.17
CA VAL A 97 3.52 -3.78 -6.82
C VAL A 97 3.98 -4.35 -8.16
N GLN A 98 4.67 -3.55 -8.98
CA GLN A 98 5.16 -4.00 -10.27
C GLN A 98 6.21 -5.12 -10.12
N ALA A 99 7.13 -5.02 -9.16
CA ALA A 99 8.11 -6.06 -8.87
C ALA A 99 7.43 -7.37 -8.41
N ALA A 100 6.44 -7.27 -7.52
CA ALA A 100 5.67 -8.41 -7.04
C ALA A 100 4.87 -9.10 -8.17
N THR A 101 4.21 -8.32 -9.02
CA THR A 101 3.45 -8.83 -10.18
C THR A 101 4.36 -9.56 -11.14
N ARG A 102 5.47 -8.94 -11.55
CA ARG A 102 6.43 -9.53 -12.48
C ARG A 102 7.03 -10.82 -11.93
N PHE A 103 7.42 -10.84 -10.66
CA PHE A 103 7.92 -12.04 -10.00
C PHE A 103 6.88 -13.18 -9.99
N ARG A 104 5.65 -12.88 -9.60
CA ARG A 104 4.55 -13.86 -9.53
C ARG A 104 4.20 -14.43 -10.90
N GLU A 105 4.18 -13.59 -11.92
CA GLU A 105 3.87 -13.97 -13.30
C GLU A 105 5.10 -14.51 -14.07
N ARG A 106 6.27 -14.48 -13.46
CA ARG A 106 7.54 -14.91 -14.09
C ARG A 106 7.81 -14.16 -15.40
N GLN A 107 7.57 -12.85 -15.40
CA GLN A 107 7.74 -12.03 -16.58
C GLN A 107 9.22 -11.86 -16.96
N GLU A 108 9.51 -11.93 -18.26
CA GLU A 108 10.83 -11.64 -18.83
C GLU A 108 10.81 -10.30 -19.57
N PRO A 109 11.93 -9.59 -19.66
CA PRO A 109 13.20 -9.86 -18.95
C PRO A 109 13.05 -9.69 -17.44
N ALA A 110 14.02 -10.16 -16.66
CA ALA A 110 14.03 -9.97 -15.20
C ALA A 110 13.87 -8.49 -14.83
N THR A 111 13.18 -8.18 -13.73
CA THR A 111 12.85 -6.80 -13.35
C THR A 111 14.08 -5.90 -13.24
N ALA A 112 15.21 -6.45 -12.74
CA ALA A 112 16.46 -5.72 -12.64
C ALA A 112 17.11 -5.35 -14.01
N GLN A 113 16.66 -5.96 -15.09
CA GLN A 113 17.16 -5.66 -16.46
C GLN A 113 16.37 -4.54 -17.15
N LEU A 114 15.26 -4.12 -16.55
CA LEU A 114 14.46 -3.04 -17.10
C LEU A 114 15.15 -1.69 -16.91
N ALA A 115 15.11 -0.87 -17.94
CA ALA A 115 15.54 0.52 -17.86
C ALA A 115 14.41 1.40 -17.30
N ASN A 116 14.76 2.51 -16.66
CA ASN A 116 13.79 3.54 -16.30
C ASN A 116 13.48 4.40 -17.54
N ASP A 117 12.65 3.87 -18.42
CA ASP A 117 12.18 4.51 -19.64
C ASP A 117 10.66 4.79 -19.58
N GLY A 118 10.11 5.43 -20.63
CA GLY A 118 8.70 5.82 -20.65
C GLY A 118 7.74 4.66 -20.43
N GLU A 119 7.97 3.49 -21.06
CA GLU A 119 7.10 2.32 -20.93
C GLU A 119 7.11 1.76 -19.50
N VAL A 120 8.30 1.60 -18.93
CA VAL A 120 8.47 1.11 -17.56
C VAL A 120 7.94 2.13 -16.55
N THR A 121 8.16 3.42 -16.78
CA THR A 121 7.63 4.50 -15.94
C THR A 121 6.09 4.45 -15.91
N HIS A 122 5.44 4.31 -17.07
CA HIS A 122 3.99 4.18 -17.16
C HIS A 122 3.48 2.91 -16.45
N ALA A 123 4.17 1.77 -16.60
CA ALA A 123 3.82 0.56 -15.86
C ALA A 123 3.92 0.76 -14.34
N VAL A 124 4.96 1.44 -13.86
CA VAL A 124 5.12 1.79 -12.43
C VAL A 124 4.03 2.77 -11.99
N MET A 125 3.67 3.76 -12.82
CA MET A 125 2.59 4.71 -12.51
C MET A 125 1.22 4.04 -12.43
N ARG A 126 0.90 3.11 -13.34
CA ARG A 126 -0.34 2.31 -13.26
C ARG A 126 -0.38 1.46 -11.99
N ALA A 127 0.72 0.80 -11.67
CA ALA A 127 0.84 0.04 -10.43
C ALA A 127 0.72 0.94 -9.18
N PHE A 128 1.31 2.14 -9.20
CA PHE A 128 1.14 3.15 -8.14
C PHE A 128 -0.31 3.60 -7.99
N ALA A 129 -1.02 3.78 -9.11
CA ALA A 129 -2.42 4.20 -9.11
C ALA A 129 -3.36 3.17 -8.44
N THR A 130 -2.97 1.88 -8.41
CA THR A 130 -3.80 0.84 -7.78
C THR A 130 -4.02 1.03 -6.28
N GLN A 131 -3.18 1.80 -5.58
CA GLN A 131 -3.40 2.12 -4.16
C GLN A 131 -4.68 2.95 -3.93
N PHE A 132 -5.21 3.60 -4.98
CA PHE A 132 -6.42 4.41 -4.94
C PHE A 132 -7.67 3.63 -5.31
N LEU A 133 -7.56 2.34 -5.57
CA LEU A 133 -8.70 1.47 -5.86
C LEU A 133 -9.42 1.09 -4.56
N PRO A 134 -10.76 1.05 -4.56
CA PRO A 134 -11.54 0.78 -3.35
C PRO A 134 -11.15 -0.53 -2.66
N GLU A 135 -10.87 -1.59 -3.43
CA GLU A 135 -10.46 -2.89 -2.92
C GLU A 135 -9.13 -2.82 -2.18
N ALA A 136 -8.13 -2.16 -2.79
CA ALA A 136 -6.82 -1.96 -2.18
C ALA A 136 -6.92 -1.13 -0.89
N GLN A 137 -7.72 -0.07 -0.90
CA GLN A 137 -7.92 0.78 0.27
C GLN A 137 -8.62 0.06 1.41
N ARG A 138 -9.69 -0.72 1.12
CA ARG A 138 -10.36 -1.53 2.15
C ARG A 138 -9.41 -2.55 2.76
N ALA A 139 -8.67 -3.29 1.94
CA ALA A 139 -7.70 -4.28 2.42
C ALA A 139 -6.61 -3.63 3.28
N THR A 140 -6.05 -2.50 2.84
CA THR A 140 -5.06 -1.74 3.60
C THR A 140 -5.63 -1.29 4.96
N ALA A 141 -6.84 -0.71 4.96
CA ALA A 141 -7.48 -0.23 6.19
C ALA A 141 -7.78 -1.37 7.17
N GLU A 142 -8.19 -2.53 6.67
CA GLU A 142 -8.40 -3.73 7.50
C GLU A 142 -7.09 -4.17 8.15
N TRP A 143 -6.00 -4.27 7.37
CA TRP A 143 -4.70 -4.69 7.89
C TRP A 143 -4.08 -3.68 8.85
N ALA A 144 -4.29 -2.39 8.65
CA ALA A 144 -3.84 -1.34 9.58
C ALA A 144 -4.47 -1.47 10.99
N GLN A 145 -5.61 -2.17 11.12
CA GLN A 145 -6.25 -2.43 12.40
C GLN A 145 -5.78 -3.73 13.08
N ARG A 146 -4.97 -4.54 12.39
CA ARG A 146 -4.46 -5.81 12.91
C ARG A 146 -3.26 -5.59 13.84
N SER A 147 -3.03 -6.57 14.71
CA SER A 147 -1.85 -6.56 15.56
C SER A 147 -0.56 -6.83 14.75
N LEU A 148 0.59 -6.43 15.27
CA LEU A 148 1.88 -6.77 14.64
C LEU A 148 2.07 -8.30 14.54
N ARG A 149 1.52 -9.06 15.47
CA ARG A 149 1.53 -10.53 15.44
C ARG A 149 0.73 -11.08 14.26
N ASP A 150 -0.43 -10.49 13.96
CA ASP A 150 -1.24 -10.92 12.80
C ASP A 150 -0.49 -10.64 11.49
N ILE A 151 0.18 -9.49 11.38
CA ILE A 151 1.01 -9.14 10.23
C ILE A 151 2.16 -10.15 10.03
N VAL A 152 2.90 -10.44 11.10
CA VAL A 152 3.99 -11.42 11.07
C VAL A 152 3.49 -12.82 10.69
N ASN A 153 2.38 -13.26 11.28
CA ASN A 153 1.77 -14.56 10.99
C ASN A 153 1.29 -14.65 9.54
N GLU A 154 0.67 -13.60 9.02
CA GLU A 154 0.19 -13.57 7.64
C GLU A 154 1.34 -13.61 6.64
N LEU A 155 2.42 -12.85 6.87
CA LEU A 155 3.61 -12.92 6.02
C LEU A 155 4.22 -14.32 6.04
N ALA A 156 4.34 -14.96 7.21
CA ALA A 156 4.83 -16.32 7.31
C ALA A 156 3.94 -17.30 6.56
N ARG A 157 2.61 -17.22 6.73
CA ARG A 157 1.64 -18.03 6.03
C ARG A 157 1.74 -17.87 4.51
N SER A 158 1.83 -16.63 4.04
CA SER A 158 1.89 -16.34 2.60
C SER A 158 3.17 -16.88 1.96
N PHE A 159 4.30 -16.88 2.67
CA PHE A 159 5.54 -17.48 2.17
C PHE A 159 5.50 -19.00 2.15
N GLU A 160 4.79 -19.64 3.08
CA GLU A 160 4.60 -21.10 3.07
C GLU A 160 3.66 -21.54 1.95
N SER A 161 2.54 -20.84 1.77
CA SER A 161 1.51 -21.23 0.80
C SER A 161 1.83 -20.77 -0.61
N GLY A 162 2.49 -19.63 -0.78
CA GLY A 162 2.74 -18.99 -2.08
C GLY A 162 1.47 -18.47 -2.77
N ASP A 163 0.35 -18.39 -2.05
CA ASP A 163 -0.96 -18.03 -2.62
C ASP A 163 -1.14 -16.50 -2.79
N GLU A 164 -0.47 -15.71 -1.94
CA GLU A 164 -0.59 -14.24 -1.98
C GLU A 164 0.78 -13.56 -1.80
N SER A 165 0.90 -12.35 -2.33
CA SER A 165 1.99 -11.42 -2.10
C SER A 165 1.44 -10.12 -1.55
N TYR A 166 2.20 -9.46 -0.68
CA TYR A 166 1.78 -8.24 -0.01
C TYR A 166 2.79 -7.11 -0.24
N SER A 167 2.31 -5.89 -0.50
CA SER A 167 3.10 -4.72 -0.14
C SER A 167 2.98 -4.47 1.36
N LEU A 168 4.07 -4.07 2.00
CA LEU A 168 4.13 -3.70 3.41
C LEU A 168 4.30 -2.19 3.50
N GLY A 169 3.28 -1.52 4.00
CA GLY A 169 3.31 -0.09 4.29
C GLY A 169 3.90 0.18 5.67
N LEU A 170 4.84 1.11 5.75
CA LEU A 170 5.49 1.57 6.98
C LEU A 170 5.22 3.06 7.15
N TYR A 171 4.72 3.48 8.29
CA TYR A 171 4.30 4.86 8.52
C TYR A 171 4.89 5.43 9.81
N THR A 172 5.26 6.69 9.73
CA THR A 172 5.68 7.52 10.88
C THR A 172 4.84 8.78 10.92
N ALA A 173 5.04 9.63 11.91
CA ALA A 173 4.37 10.93 11.97
C ALA A 173 4.65 11.81 10.73
N THR A 174 5.78 11.62 10.07
CA THR A 174 6.28 12.47 8.99
C THR A 174 6.44 11.78 7.64
N GLY A 175 6.33 10.45 7.57
CA GLY A 175 6.56 9.72 6.33
C GLY A 175 5.78 8.43 6.20
N GLY A 176 5.59 7.98 4.95
CA GLY A 176 5.08 6.68 4.56
C GLY A 176 5.97 6.08 3.48
N HIS A 177 6.19 4.78 3.53
CA HIS A 177 7.00 4.05 2.56
C HIS A 177 6.47 2.65 2.36
N ALA A 178 6.49 2.17 1.12
CA ALA A 178 6.11 0.81 0.78
C ALA A 178 7.33 -0.02 0.43
N VAL A 179 7.38 -1.23 0.95
CA VAL A 179 8.42 -2.22 0.69
C VAL A 179 7.80 -3.59 0.36
N LEU A 180 8.54 -4.47 -0.29
CA LEU A 180 8.08 -5.81 -0.66
C LEU A 180 8.73 -6.86 0.23
N PRO A 181 7.99 -7.46 1.18
CA PRO A 181 8.48 -8.56 1.99
C PRO A 181 8.73 -9.81 1.12
N TYR A 182 9.84 -10.48 1.38
CA TYR A 182 10.15 -11.72 0.64
C TYR A 182 10.70 -12.85 1.52
N GLN A 183 11.08 -12.54 2.77
CA GLN A 183 11.64 -13.53 3.68
C GLN A 183 11.33 -13.14 5.12
N ILE A 184 11.05 -14.12 5.96
CA ILE A 184 10.86 -13.92 7.40
C ILE A 184 11.59 -14.99 8.21
N ARG A 185 12.17 -14.61 9.35
CA ARG A 185 12.72 -15.52 10.33
C ARG A 185 12.52 -15.01 11.75
N SER A 186 12.34 -15.92 12.69
CA SER A 186 12.43 -15.60 14.12
C SER A 186 13.89 -15.55 14.55
N ILE A 187 14.24 -14.54 15.32
CA ILE A 187 15.57 -14.42 15.95
C ILE A 187 15.52 -14.64 17.47
N GLY A 188 14.41 -15.19 17.97
CA GLY A 188 14.16 -15.48 19.38
C GLY A 188 13.48 -14.33 20.12
N ASN A 189 12.97 -14.62 21.33
CA ASN A 189 12.33 -13.64 22.22
C ASN A 189 11.16 -12.87 21.58
N ASP A 190 10.34 -13.53 20.74
CA ASP A 190 9.25 -12.91 19.98
C ASP A 190 9.71 -11.78 19.04
N VAL A 191 10.96 -11.82 18.58
CA VAL A 191 11.52 -10.88 17.59
C VAL A 191 11.64 -11.57 16.24
N PHE A 192 11.19 -10.88 15.20
CA PHE A 192 11.19 -11.35 13.81
C PHE A 192 11.90 -10.37 12.90
N GLU A 193 12.73 -10.91 12.01
CA GLU A 193 13.33 -10.18 10.90
C GLU A 193 12.53 -10.47 9.62
N VAL A 194 12.02 -9.43 8.99
CA VAL A 194 11.38 -9.49 7.67
C VAL A 194 12.30 -8.83 6.65
N SER A 195 12.90 -9.64 5.78
CA SER A 195 13.70 -9.12 4.66
C SER A 195 12.78 -8.57 3.58
N VAL A 196 13.12 -7.39 3.07
CA VAL A 196 12.31 -6.65 2.11
C VAL A 196 13.15 -6.14 0.93
N TYR A 197 12.53 -6.11 -0.25
CA TYR A 197 12.97 -5.25 -1.34
C TYR A 197 12.47 -3.84 -1.06
N ASP A 198 13.39 -2.90 -1.04
CA ASP A 198 13.15 -1.47 -0.89
C ASP A 198 13.63 -0.75 -2.15
N SER A 199 12.71 -0.10 -2.84
CA SER A 199 13.00 0.62 -4.07
C SER A 199 13.95 1.81 -3.91
N ASN A 200 14.14 2.32 -2.67
CA ASN A 200 15.15 3.33 -2.39
C ASN A 200 16.58 2.77 -2.41
N TRP A 201 16.73 1.44 -2.29
CA TRP A 201 18.01 0.74 -2.20
C TRP A 201 18.10 -0.41 -3.22
N PRO A 202 18.21 -0.09 -4.52
CA PRO A 202 18.27 -1.09 -5.59
C PRO A 202 19.30 -2.19 -5.35
N GLY A 203 18.89 -3.43 -5.60
CA GLY A 203 19.76 -4.60 -5.46
C GLY A 203 20.20 -4.95 -4.03
N SER A 204 19.72 -4.22 -3.03
CA SER A 204 20.07 -4.42 -1.62
C SER A 204 18.94 -5.08 -0.85
N SER A 205 19.25 -6.01 0.03
CA SER A 205 18.31 -6.51 1.03
C SER A 205 18.20 -5.53 2.18
N ARG A 206 17.00 -5.16 2.56
CA ARG A 206 16.69 -4.36 3.75
C ARG A 206 15.91 -5.22 4.74
N VAL A 207 15.83 -4.79 6.00
CA VAL A 207 15.18 -5.57 7.05
C VAL A 207 14.25 -4.69 7.86
N VAL A 208 13.01 -5.15 8.02
CA VAL A 208 12.08 -4.64 9.03
C VAL A 208 12.13 -5.58 10.22
N ILE A 209 12.34 -5.03 11.42
CA ILE A 209 12.34 -5.80 12.66
C ILE A 209 11.00 -5.60 13.35
N PHE A 210 10.30 -6.70 13.64
CA PHE A 210 9.13 -6.74 14.48
C PHE A 210 9.47 -7.31 15.84
N ASP A 211 9.30 -6.54 16.90
CA ASP A 211 9.45 -6.97 18.29
C ASP A 211 8.07 -7.10 18.91
N LEU A 212 7.54 -8.32 18.90
CA LEU A 212 6.19 -8.61 19.37
C LEU A 212 6.09 -8.58 20.90
N GLY A 213 7.23 -8.74 21.60
CA GLY A 213 7.30 -8.63 23.05
C GLY A 213 7.09 -7.20 23.53
N PHE A 214 7.62 -6.23 22.79
CA PHE A 214 7.42 -4.80 23.05
C PHE A 214 6.31 -4.18 22.17
N ASN A 215 5.72 -4.96 21.27
CA ASN A 215 4.67 -4.54 20.33
C ASN A 215 5.11 -3.34 19.48
N THR A 216 6.32 -3.39 18.94
CA THR A 216 6.96 -2.35 18.13
C THR A 216 7.58 -2.93 16.86
N TRP A 217 7.74 -2.06 15.87
CA TRP A 217 8.57 -2.36 14.70
C TRP A 217 9.62 -1.27 14.50
N ARG A 218 10.69 -1.59 13.76
CA ARG A 218 11.72 -0.63 13.35
C ARG A 218 12.24 -0.95 11.96
N PHE A 219 12.61 0.11 11.24
CA PHE A 219 13.15 0.06 9.90
C PHE A 219 14.21 1.14 9.70
N SER A 220 15.35 0.75 9.12
CA SER A 220 16.39 1.70 8.73
C SER A 220 16.03 2.32 7.39
N PHE A 221 15.59 3.58 7.37
CA PHE A 221 15.11 4.24 6.17
C PHE A 221 16.25 4.76 5.28
N SER A 222 17.25 5.44 5.83
CA SER A 222 18.27 6.16 5.07
C SER A 222 19.68 5.61 5.17
N GLY A 223 19.98 4.72 6.11
CA GLY A 223 21.35 4.26 6.37
C GLY A 223 21.80 3.14 5.43
N ILE A 224 22.99 3.26 4.83
CA ILE A 224 23.68 2.14 4.18
C ILE A 224 23.93 1.04 5.22
N ASP A 225 24.47 1.41 6.38
CA ASP A 225 24.57 0.54 7.56
C ASP A 225 23.29 0.65 8.37
N GLN A 226 22.41 -0.33 8.23
CA GLN A 226 21.10 -0.34 8.88
C GLN A 226 21.18 -0.28 10.41
N THR A 227 22.32 -0.63 11.00
CA THR A 227 22.53 -0.57 12.46
C THR A 227 22.90 0.81 12.97
N LYS A 228 23.31 1.71 12.07
CA LYS A 228 23.82 3.06 12.38
C LYS A 228 23.03 4.15 11.64
N ASP A 229 21.82 3.84 11.20
CA ASP A 229 21.01 4.77 10.45
C ASP A 229 20.60 5.98 11.33
N PRO A 230 20.92 7.21 10.92
CA PRO A 230 20.44 8.41 11.60
C PRO A 230 18.93 8.63 11.45
N CYS A 231 18.28 7.96 10.48
CA CYS A 231 16.86 8.02 10.23
C CYS A 231 16.22 6.63 10.43
N GLN A 232 16.23 6.15 11.66
CA GLN A 232 15.55 4.93 12.01
C GLN A 232 14.06 5.20 12.25
N TRP A 233 13.22 4.56 11.44
CA TRP A 233 11.79 4.59 11.63
C TRP A 233 11.36 3.55 12.67
N THR A 234 10.44 3.93 13.52
CA THR A 234 9.85 3.04 14.53
C THR A 234 8.38 3.34 14.68
N GLY A 235 7.61 2.32 15.02
CA GLY A 235 6.19 2.47 15.25
C GLY A 235 5.61 1.26 16.00
N GLY A 236 4.30 1.24 16.09
CA GLY A 236 3.51 0.19 16.72
C GLY A 236 2.37 -0.30 15.82
N PRO A 237 1.35 -0.96 16.40
CA PRO A 237 0.12 -1.28 15.69
C PRO A 237 -0.53 -0.01 15.12
N GLY A 238 -1.05 -0.11 13.89
CA GLY A 238 -1.63 1.03 13.17
C GLY A 238 -0.63 1.87 12.37
N ASP A 239 0.67 1.72 12.64
CA ASP A 239 1.74 2.39 11.86
C ASP A 239 2.33 1.45 10.78
N VAL A 240 1.69 0.32 10.54
CA VAL A 240 2.08 -0.66 9.54
C VAL A 240 0.85 -1.36 9.00
N ASP A 241 0.84 -1.65 7.71
CA ASP A 241 -0.23 -2.41 7.07
C ASP A 241 0.29 -3.38 6.01
N LEU A 242 -0.59 -4.27 5.56
CA LEU A 242 -0.40 -5.12 4.40
C LEU A 242 -1.44 -4.77 3.35
N THR A 243 -1.04 -4.73 2.08
CA THR A 243 -2.01 -4.68 0.98
C THR A 243 -1.75 -5.87 0.06
N PRO A 244 -2.72 -6.80 -0.09
CA PRO A 244 -2.55 -7.97 -0.94
C PRO A 244 -2.51 -7.57 -2.42
N LEU A 245 -1.69 -8.26 -3.20
CA LEU A 245 -1.59 -8.03 -4.63
C LEU A 245 -2.92 -8.34 -5.35
N SER A 246 -3.66 -9.34 -4.87
CA SER A 246 -4.97 -9.70 -5.42
C SER A 246 -5.98 -8.55 -5.37
N ALA A 247 -5.95 -7.69 -4.33
CA ALA A 247 -6.83 -6.52 -4.23
C ALA A 247 -6.52 -5.42 -5.28
N ARG A 248 -5.47 -5.61 -6.07
CA ARG A 248 -5.01 -4.64 -7.08
C ARG A 248 -5.22 -5.12 -8.50
N LEU A 249 -5.26 -6.46 -8.73
CA LEU A 249 -5.27 -7.04 -10.07
C LEU A 249 -6.68 -7.12 -10.68
N ASP A 250 -7.71 -7.35 -9.86
CA ASP A 250 -9.11 -7.47 -10.29
C ASP A 250 -9.97 -6.28 -9.86
N ALA A 251 -9.35 -5.11 -9.76
CA ALA A 251 -9.95 -3.96 -9.14
C ALA A 251 -11.04 -3.31 -9.99
N THR A 252 -12.11 -2.92 -9.33
CA THR A 252 -13.23 -2.20 -9.91
C THR A 252 -12.85 -0.75 -10.19
N CYS A 253 -13.20 -0.25 -11.36
CA CYS A 253 -13.03 1.16 -11.69
C CYS A 253 -13.86 2.03 -10.70
N PRO A 254 -13.21 2.97 -9.96
CA PRO A 254 -13.89 3.72 -8.92
C PRO A 254 -14.83 4.81 -9.43
N PHE A 255 -14.79 5.13 -10.73
CA PHE A 255 -15.55 6.21 -11.35
C PHE A 255 -16.35 5.77 -12.60
N CYS A 256 -16.28 4.50 -13.00
CA CYS A 256 -16.98 4.00 -14.18
C CYS A 256 -18.45 3.72 -13.84
N ALA A 257 -19.37 4.50 -14.39
CA ALA A 257 -20.79 4.50 -14.04
C ALA A 257 -21.50 3.14 -14.18
N ASP A 258 -21.08 2.31 -15.13
CA ASP A 258 -21.72 1.02 -15.41
C ASP A 258 -21.18 -0.15 -14.57
N LYS A 259 -20.10 0.06 -13.84
CA LYS A 259 -19.40 -1.00 -13.08
C LYS A 259 -19.36 -0.76 -11.58
N ALA A 260 -19.67 0.44 -11.12
CA ALA A 260 -19.68 0.76 -9.70
C ALA A 260 -20.87 0.08 -9.01
N THR A 261 -20.62 -0.99 -8.29
CA THR A 261 -21.61 -1.67 -7.42
C THR A 261 -21.85 -0.90 -6.12
N THR A 262 -20.95 0.00 -5.78
CA THR A 262 -21.04 0.91 -4.63
C THR A 262 -20.63 2.30 -5.08
N LYS A 263 -21.44 3.30 -4.75
CA LYS A 263 -21.09 4.69 -4.96
C LYS A 263 -20.05 5.08 -3.91
N SER A 264 -18.79 5.14 -4.31
CA SER A 264 -17.73 5.66 -3.47
C SER A 264 -17.21 6.97 -4.02
N SER A 265 -17.00 7.94 -3.14
CA SER A 265 -16.37 9.20 -3.49
C SER A 265 -14.94 9.21 -2.94
N MET A 266 -14.02 9.71 -3.75
CA MET A 266 -12.61 9.87 -3.36
C MET A 266 -12.24 11.34 -3.38
N LEU A 267 -11.63 11.81 -2.30
CA LEU A 267 -11.21 13.20 -2.13
C LEU A 267 -9.73 13.25 -1.74
N LEU A 268 -8.97 14.09 -2.41
CA LEU A 268 -7.64 14.48 -1.98
C LEU A 268 -7.74 15.82 -1.25
N ILE A 269 -7.51 15.82 0.07
CA ILE A 269 -7.58 17.01 0.90
C ILE A 269 -6.16 17.44 1.25
N ARG A 270 -5.78 18.64 0.79
CA ARG A 270 -4.54 19.31 1.18
C ARG A 270 -4.87 20.37 2.20
N SER A 271 -4.38 20.23 3.42
CA SER A 271 -4.62 21.18 4.49
C SER A 271 -3.39 21.37 5.34
N THR A 272 -3.11 22.61 5.67
CA THR A 272 -2.03 23.00 6.61
C THR A 272 -2.41 22.73 8.07
N THR A 273 -3.65 22.35 8.32
CA THR A 273 -4.20 22.12 9.65
C THR A 273 -5.03 20.85 9.71
N LYS A 274 -5.23 20.30 10.90
CA LYS A 274 -6.17 19.21 11.16
C LYS A 274 -7.61 19.68 11.45
N ASN A 275 -7.88 20.99 11.34
CA ASN A 275 -9.16 21.60 11.71
C ASN A 275 -10.16 21.58 10.55
N TRP A 276 -10.29 20.45 9.86
CA TRP A 276 -11.33 20.25 8.88
C TRP A 276 -12.24 19.09 9.30
N THR A 277 -13.45 19.09 8.80
CA THR A 277 -14.40 17.99 9.04
C THR A 277 -15.01 17.52 7.75
N LEU A 278 -15.24 16.20 7.68
CA LEU A 278 -15.97 15.53 6.61
C LEU A 278 -17.24 14.94 7.20
N THR A 279 -18.38 15.31 6.64
CA THR A 279 -19.69 14.78 7.06
C THR A 279 -20.28 13.93 5.94
N THR A 280 -20.72 12.73 6.29
CA THR A 280 -21.45 11.79 5.44
C THR A 280 -22.76 11.41 6.13
N ALA A 281 -23.57 10.58 5.49
CA ALA A 281 -24.78 10.04 6.09
C ALA A 281 -24.52 9.22 7.38
N GLN A 282 -23.29 8.67 7.54
CA GLN A 282 -22.87 7.86 8.68
C GLN A 282 -22.38 8.69 9.86
N GLY A 283 -22.00 9.96 9.65
CA GLY A 283 -21.52 10.84 10.70
C GLY A 283 -20.50 11.86 10.22
N THR A 284 -19.75 12.40 11.18
CA THR A 284 -18.70 13.41 10.91
C THR A 284 -17.35 12.88 11.35
N TYR A 285 -16.37 12.95 10.45
CA TYR A 285 -14.96 12.64 10.71
C TYR A 285 -14.17 13.94 10.90
N SER A 286 -13.23 13.93 11.84
CA SER A 286 -12.25 15.01 12.04
C SER A 286 -10.85 14.40 12.24
N PRO A 287 -9.82 14.87 11.52
CA PRO A 287 -8.44 14.41 11.75
C PRO A 287 -7.90 14.80 13.13
N ALA A 288 -8.53 15.74 13.81
CA ALA A 288 -8.14 16.17 15.15
C ALA A 288 -8.57 15.16 16.22
N ASP A 289 -9.69 14.45 16.01
CA ASP A 289 -10.30 13.60 17.03
C ASP A 289 -9.87 12.12 16.90
N ALA A 290 -9.17 11.77 15.82
CA ALA A 290 -8.66 10.41 15.54
C ALA A 290 -9.71 9.29 15.62
N GLU A 291 -11.00 9.63 15.53
CA GLU A 291 -12.09 8.64 15.49
C GLU A 291 -12.25 8.09 14.08
N THR A 292 -12.54 6.79 13.99
CA THR A 292 -12.89 6.14 12.72
C THR A 292 -14.38 6.31 12.47
N LEU A 293 -14.77 6.51 11.23
CA LEU A 293 -16.16 6.58 10.82
C LEU A 293 -16.45 5.46 9.83
N ASP A 294 -17.52 4.67 10.08
CA ASP A 294 -17.91 3.60 9.17
C ASP A 294 -18.13 4.12 7.74
N GLY A 295 -17.60 3.39 6.76
CA GLY A 295 -17.67 3.76 5.36
C GLY A 295 -16.76 4.93 4.95
N VAL A 296 -15.90 5.42 5.86
CA VAL A 296 -14.92 6.47 5.58
C VAL A 296 -13.52 5.98 5.88
N ILE A 297 -12.68 5.92 4.86
CA ILE A 297 -11.26 5.59 4.99
C ILE A 297 -10.46 6.87 4.79
N VAL A 298 -9.67 7.25 5.78
CA VAL A 298 -8.77 8.40 5.70
C VAL A 298 -7.33 7.92 5.81
N ARG A 299 -6.55 8.20 4.78
CA ARG A 299 -5.11 7.88 4.77
C ARG A 299 -4.32 9.17 4.64
N PRO A 300 -3.45 9.50 5.59
CA PRO A 300 -2.50 10.56 5.39
C PRO A 300 -1.51 10.15 4.29
N ILE A 301 -1.38 10.98 3.26
CA ILE A 301 -0.31 10.85 2.27
C ILE A 301 0.89 11.59 2.85
N ARG A 302 1.97 10.85 3.08
CA ARG A 302 3.19 11.38 3.69
C ARG A 302 4.34 11.18 2.74
N SER A 303 5.19 12.19 2.58
CA SER A 303 6.45 12.01 1.87
C SER A 303 7.39 11.11 2.69
N ALA A 304 8.12 10.24 2.01
CA ALA A 304 9.19 9.47 2.62
C ALA A 304 10.36 10.43 2.93
N ASP A 305 10.39 10.96 4.15
CA ASP A 305 11.37 11.95 4.58
C ASP A 305 11.87 11.62 5.99
N CYS A 306 13.13 11.94 6.24
CA CYS A 306 13.75 11.91 7.57
C CYS A 306 13.66 13.25 8.29
N SER A 307 13.06 14.27 7.68
CA SER A 307 12.86 15.54 8.33
C SER A 307 11.77 15.45 9.40
N ASN A 308 11.99 16.04 10.55
CA ASN A 308 10.95 16.22 11.58
C ASN A 308 9.97 17.35 11.22
N VAL A 309 10.00 17.84 9.99
CA VAL A 309 9.13 18.91 9.51
C VAL A 309 7.90 18.28 8.89
N VAL A 310 6.76 18.43 9.53
CA VAL A 310 5.46 18.11 8.94
C VAL A 310 5.24 19.09 7.78
N VAL A 311 5.54 18.65 6.57
CA VAL A 311 5.15 19.38 5.37
C VAL A 311 3.66 19.08 5.17
N ASN A 312 2.85 20.10 5.03
CA ASN A 312 1.40 20.13 4.84
C ASN A 312 0.77 18.75 4.65
N PRO A 313 0.09 18.19 5.66
CA PRO A 313 -0.45 16.86 5.56
C PRO A 313 -1.48 16.79 4.42
N GLU A 314 -1.28 15.84 3.52
CA GLU A 314 -2.27 15.48 2.51
C GLU A 314 -3.06 14.29 3.03
N TYR A 315 -4.36 14.31 2.82
CA TYR A 315 -5.25 13.23 3.22
C TYR A 315 -6.00 12.71 2.01
N LEU A 316 -5.87 11.41 1.76
CA LEU A 316 -6.75 10.72 0.84
C LEU A 316 -7.94 10.22 1.64
N VAL A 317 -9.13 10.60 1.21
CA VAL A 317 -10.39 10.20 1.83
C VAL A 317 -11.19 9.41 0.82
N SER A 318 -11.56 8.19 1.17
CA SER A 318 -12.56 7.40 0.45
C SER A 318 -13.79 7.30 1.32
N ALA A 319 -14.97 7.59 0.77
CA ALA A 319 -16.22 7.50 1.50
C ALA A 319 -17.29 6.80 0.66
N ASP A 320 -17.95 5.81 1.23
CA ASP A 320 -19.09 5.12 0.66
C ASP A 320 -20.35 5.96 0.92
N SER A 321 -20.47 7.10 0.21
CA SER A 321 -21.60 8.03 0.38
C SER A 321 -21.87 8.82 -0.87
N ASP A 322 -23.15 9.03 -1.16
CA ASP A 322 -23.63 9.88 -2.28
C ASP A 322 -23.49 11.37 -1.96
N GLU A 323 -23.48 11.74 -0.68
CA GLU A 323 -23.33 13.13 -0.23
C GLU A 323 -22.19 13.24 0.77
N ILE A 324 -21.24 14.09 0.44
CA ILE A 324 -20.12 14.43 1.27
C ILE A 324 -20.10 15.94 1.46
N SER A 325 -20.11 16.39 2.70
CA SER A 325 -19.87 17.79 3.06
C SER A 325 -18.48 17.94 3.65
N LEU A 326 -17.65 18.76 3.03
CA LEU A 326 -16.33 19.13 3.53
C LEU A 326 -16.38 20.54 4.10
N ASN A 327 -16.09 20.68 5.38
CA ASN A 327 -15.95 21.98 6.04
C ASN A 327 -14.45 22.25 6.27
N LEU A 328 -13.94 23.29 5.63
CA LEU A 328 -12.58 23.79 5.79
C LEU A 328 -12.58 24.99 6.73
N PRO A 329 -11.49 25.22 7.52
CA PRO A 329 -11.38 26.34 8.43
C PRO A 329 -11.35 27.71 7.72
#